data_5276fcb112440d8ec19f7f9802b2ae5a
#
_entry.id   5276fcb112440d8ec19f7f9802b2ae5a
#
_cell.length_a   1.000
_cell.length_b   1.000
_cell.length_c   1.000
_cell.angle_alpha   90.00
_cell.angle_beta   90.00
_cell.angle_gamma   90.00
#
_symmetry.space_group_name_H-M   'P 1'
#
loop_
_entity.id
_entity.type
_entity.pdbx_description
1 polymer ?
#
loop_
_entity_poly.entity_id
_entity_poly.type
_entity_poly.pdbx_seq_one_letter_code
_entity_poly.pdbx_strand_id
1 'polypeptide(L)'
;MNRPGVLPDVNLLLAFGWRSHADHQLCRAWFSSLPGFATCAITELGFLRVSMSPAYRASHEDASRVLGSLTTWETASFLHCDLTPLSMVPVAGYKDTTDCYLVSLARKHSCKLATLDEGILGAPWAEGWVFHPFR
;
A
#
# COMPACT_ATOMS: atom_id res chain seq x y z
N MET A 1 -20.57 9.90 -3.44
CA MET A 1 -19.60 9.05 -4.11
C MET A 1 -18.36 8.89 -3.23
N ASN A 2 -18.08 7.65 -2.85
CA ASN A 2 -17.00 7.38 -1.93
C ASN A 2 -15.68 7.27 -2.68
N ARG A 3 -14.80 8.22 -2.42
CA ARG A 3 -13.42 8.11 -2.88
C ARG A 3 -12.62 7.35 -1.84
N PRO A 4 -11.73 6.42 -2.25
CA PRO A 4 -10.78 5.87 -1.30
C PRO A 4 -9.87 7.02 -0.83
N GLY A 5 -9.87 7.31 0.46
CA GLY A 5 -9.01 8.34 1.04
C GLY A 5 -7.62 7.83 1.35
N VAL A 6 -7.40 6.53 1.25
CA VAL A 6 -6.18 5.85 1.71
C VAL A 6 -5.72 4.84 0.68
N LEU A 7 -4.43 4.89 0.34
CA LEU A 7 -3.73 3.85 -0.40
C LEU A 7 -2.72 3.21 0.56
N PRO A 8 -2.99 2.02 1.08
CA PRO A 8 -2.03 1.36 1.96
C PRO A 8 -0.81 0.87 1.20
N ASP A 9 0.37 1.08 1.77
CA ASP A 9 1.61 0.55 1.24
C ASP A 9 1.66 -0.98 1.40
N VAL A 10 2.58 -1.62 0.68
CA VAL A 10 2.72 -3.08 0.68
C VAL A 10 2.89 -3.65 2.09
N ASN A 11 3.69 -3.03 2.95
CA ASN A 11 3.90 -3.52 4.30
C ASN A 11 2.62 -3.55 5.13
N LEU A 12 1.69 -2.63 4.90
CA LEU A 12 0.37 -2.65 5.57
C LEU A 12 -0.52 -3.76 5.03
N LEU A 13 -0.48 -4.00 3.73
CA LEU A 13 -1.23 -5.12 3.13
C LEU A 13 -0.71 -6.46 3.66
N LEU A 14 0.61 -6.59 3.81
CA LEU A 14 1.22 -7.79 4.38
C LEU A 14 0.80 -7.99 5.84
N ALA A 15 0.82 -6.92 6.62
CA ALA A 15 0.40 -6.98 8.02
C ALA A 15 -1.08 -7.34 8.15
N PHE A 16 -1.92 -6.84 7.26
CA PHE A 16 -3.34 -7.16 7.23
C PHE A 16 -3.57 -8.62 6.83
N GLY A 17 -2.84 -9.10 5.82
CA GLY A 17 -3.05 -10.43 5.26
C GLY A 17 -2.43 -11.58 6.04
N TRP A 18 -1.26 -11.38 6.64
CA TRP A 18 -0.49 -12.46 7.26
C TRP A 18 -0.45 -12.34 8.78
N ARG A 19 -0.93 -13.39 9.48
CA ARG A 19 -0.95 -13.43 10.95
C ARG A 19 0.45 -13.38 11.55
N SER A 20 1.45 -13.81 10.82
CA SER A 20 2.85 -13.81 11.28
C SER A 20 3.47 -12.41 11.37
N HIS A 21 2.85 -11.42 10.77
CA HIS A 21 3.34 -10.05 10.86
C HIS A 21 3.13 -9.50 12.27
N ALA A 22 4.15 -8.80 12.80
CA ALA A 22 4.09 -8.26 14.16
C ALA A 22 2.91 -7.32 14.40
N ASP A 23 2.51 -6.56 13.37
CA ASP A 23 1.44 -5.58 13.47
C ASP A 23 0.10 -6.09 12.94
N HIS A 24 -0.05 -7.41 12.80
CA HIS A 24 -1.27 -7.99 12.19
C HIS A 24 -2.54 -7.51 12.87
N GLN A 25 -2.62 -7.59 14.20
CA GLN A 25 -3.84 -7.23 14.92
C GLN A 25 -4.13 -5.72 14.84
N LEU A 26 -3.09 -4.89 14.96
CA LEU A 26 -3.23 -3.45 14.81
C LEU A 26 -3.76 -3.10 13.41
N CYS A 27 -3.21 -3.74 12.38
CA CYS A 27 -3.65 -3.50 11.01
C CYS A 27 -5.08 -3.96 10.78
N ARG A 28 -5.46 -5.13 11.32
CA ARG A 28 -6.84 -5.61 11.20
C ARG A 28 -7.84 -4.62 11.79
N ALA A 29 -7.54 -4.10 12.97
CA ALA A 29 -8.39 -3.11 13.61
C ALA A 29 -8.44 -1.81 12.80
N TRP A 30 -7.30 -1.35 12.31
CA TRP A 30 -7.21 -0.12 11.54
C TRP A 30 -8.00 -0.23 10.22
N PHE A 31 -7.79 -1.29 9.44
CA PHE A 31 -8.53 -1.50 8.19
C PHE A 31 -10.04 -1.57 8.43
N SER A 32 -10.46 -2.21 9.53
CA SER A 32 -11.88 -2.30 9.88
C SER A 32 -12.49 -0.95 10.21
N SER A 33 -11.69 0.02 10.63
CA SER A 33 -12.16 1.37 10.97
C SER A 33 -12.23 2.30 9.77
N LEU A 34 -11.62 1.93 8.63
CA LEU A 34 -11.56 2.81 7.46
C LEU A 34 -12.88 2.83 6.71
N PRO A 35 -13.35 4.01 6.28
CA PRO A 35 -14.53 4.10 5.41
C PRO A 35 -14.24 3.55 4.00
N GLY A 36 -12.97 3.51 3.60
CA GLY A 36 -12.54 2.93 2.34
C GLY A 36 -11.03 2.95 2.21
N PHE A 37 -10.51 2.03 1.42
CA PHE A 37 -9.10 2.00 1.05
C PHE A 37 -8.98 1.47 -0.37
N ALA A 38 -7.85 1.74 -1.00
CA ALA A 38 -7.61 1.29 -2.36
C ALA A 38 -6.36 0.42 -2.43
N THR A 39 -6.34 -0.48 -3.41
CA THR A 39 -5.12 -1.12 -3.89
C THR A 39 -4.88 -0.69 -5.34
N CYS A 40 -3.69 -0.92 -5.84
CA CYS A 40 -3.36 -0.73 -7.24
C CYS A 40 -2.47 -1.87 -7.71
N ALA A 41 -2.22 -1.95 -9.02
CA ALA A 41 -1.40 -3.03 -9.57
C ALA A 41 -0.02 -3.13 -8.90
N ILE A 42 0.59 -2.00 -8.55
CA ILE A 42 1.92 -1.99 -7.93
C ILE A 42 1.88 -2.55 -6.50
N THR A 43 0.91 -2.12 -5.70
CA THR A 43 0.81 -2.62 -4.31
C THR A 43 0.39 -4.10 -4.29
N GLU A 44 -0.49 -4.52 -5.18
CA GLU A 44 -0.89 -5.93 -5.30
C GLU A 44 0.28 -6.80 -5.74
N LEU A 45 1.04 -6.35 -6.74
CA LEU A 45 2.22 -7.08 -7.20
C LEU A 45 3.29 -7.16 -6.10
N GLY A 46 3.49 -6.07 -5.37
CA GLY A 46 4.40 -6.05 -4.23
C GLY A 46 3.98 -7.02 -3.13
N PHE A 47 2.68 -7.10 -2.85
CA PHE A 47 2.14 -8.07 -1.90
C PHE A 47 2.48 -9.50 -2.32
N LEU A 48 2.22 -9.87 -3.57
CA LEU A 48 2.53 -11.21 -4.07
C LEU A 48 4.02 -11.50 -3.97
N ARG A 49 4.85 -10.57 -4.42
CA ARG A 49 6.31 -10.77 -4.45
C ARG A 49 6.88 -10.99 -3.06
N VAL A 50 6.51 -10.16 -2.08
CA VAL A 50 7.04 -10.28 -0.72
C VAL A 50 6.45 -11.49 0.00
N SER A 51 5.18 -11.81 -0.24
CA SER A 51 4.56 -13.01 0.33
C SER A 51 5.30 -14.28 -0.10
N MET A 52 5.80 -14.33 -1.32
CA MET A 52 6.54 -15.47 -1.85
C MET A 52 8.03 -15.44 -1.47
N SER A 53 8.52 -14.37 -0.89
CA SER A 53 9.90 -14.22 -0.47
C SER A 53 10.23 -15.12 0.73
N PRO A 54 11.52 -15.27 1.09
CA PRO A 54 11.88 -16.04 2.28
C PRO A 54 11.25 -15.54 3.58
N ALA A 55 10.77 -14.28 3.62
CA ALA A 55 10.13 -13.73 4.81
C ALA A 55 8.80 -14.45 5.13
N TYR A 56 8.04 -14.84 4.12
CA TYR A 56 6.73 -15.49 4.31
C TYR A 56 6.67 -16.88 3.70
N ARG A 57 7.44 -17.15 2.65
CA ARG A 57 7.51 -18.44 1.96
C ARG A 57 6.16 -18.97 1.48
N ALA A 58 5.25 -18.08 1.13
CA ALA A 58 3.97 -18.49 0.60
C ALA A 58 4.12 -18.98 -0.84
N SER A 59 3.25 -19.91 -1.24
CA SER A 59 3.10 -20.23 -2.66
C SER A 59 2.38 -19.08 -3.37
N HIS A 60 2.51 -19.02 -4.69
CA HIS A 60 1.74 -18.06 -5.49
C HIS A 60 0.23 -18.25 -5.26
N GLU A 61 -0.22 -19.51 -5.19
CA GLU A 61 -1.63 -19.81 -4.96
C GLU A 61 -2.12 -19.27 -3.63
N ASP A 62 -1.36 -19.49 -2.53
CA ASP A 62 -1.73 -19.01 -1.22
C ASP A 62 -1.69 -17.48 -1.14
N ALA A 63 -0.65 -16.87 -1.70
CA ALA A 63 -0.53 -15.41 -1.72
C ALA A 63 -1.68 -14.77 -2.52
N SER A 64 -2.05 -15.36 -3.65
CA SER A 64 -3.16 -14.89 -4.48
C SER A 64 -4.49 -15.03 -3.75
N ARG A 65 -4.68 -16.10 -2.99
CA ARG A 65 -5.91 -16.30 -2.21
C ARG A 65 -6.04 -15.24 -1.12
N VAL A 66 -4.96 -14.96 -0.40
CA VAL A 66 -4.97 -13.92 0.63
C VAL A 66 -5.21 -12.55 -0.01
N LEU A 67 -4.51 -12.23 -1.08
CA LEU A 67 -4.72 -10.96 -1.79
C LEU A 67 -6.17 -10.83 -2.27
N GLY A 68 -6.74 -11.90 -2.82
CA GLY A 68 -8.14 -11.92 -3.25
C GLY A 68 -9.10 -11.58 -2.12
N SER A 69 -8.84 -12.09 -0.90
CA SER A 69 -9.69 -11.77 0.24
C SER A 69 -9.52 -10.32 0.70
N LEU A 70 -8.35 -9.71 0.53
CA LEU A 70 -8.15 -8.29 0.82
C LEU A 70 -8.88 -7.40 -0.19
N THR A 71 -8.77 -7.71 -1.47
CA THR A 71 -9.33 -6.88 -2.55
C THR A 71 -10.85 -7.01 -2.69
N THR A 72 -11.44 -8.06 -2.11
CA THR A 72 -12.90 -8.22 -2.06
C THR A 72 -13.49 -7.74 -0.73
N TRP A 73 -12.69 -7.14 0.14
CA TRP A 73 -13.18 -6.50 1.36
C TRP A 73 -14.21 -5.43 0.98
N GLU A 74 -15.27 -5.30 1.78
CA GLU A 74 -16.41 -4.45 1.45
C GLU A 74 -16.02 -3.01 1.12
N THR A 75 -15.03 -2.48 1.82
CA THR A 75 -14.58 -1.08 1.65
C THR A 75 -13.41 -0.93 0.69
N ALA A 76 -12.96 -2.03 0.06
CA ALA A 76 -11.83 -1.98 -0.85
C ALA A 76 -12.23 -1.49 -2.24
N SER A 77 -11.34 -0.75 -2.88
CA SER A 77 -11.48 -0.34 -4.27
C SER A 77 -10.13 -0.48 -4.98
N PHE A 78 -10.15 -0.38 -6.30
CA PHE A 78 -8.94 -0.51 -7.11
C PHE A 78 -8.66 0.81 -7.82
N LEU A 79 -7.43 1.32 -7.69
CA LEU A 79 -6.94 2.47 -8.44
C LEU A 79 -6.15 1.99 -9.65
N HIS A 80 -6.52 2.46 -10.82
CA HIS A 80 -5.71 2.22 -12.00
C HIS A 80 -4.44 3.06 -11.94
N CYS A 81 -3.32 2.50 -12.42
CA CYS A 81 -2.05 3.23 -12.49
C CYS A 81 -2.07 4.14 -13.72
N ASP A 82 -2.88 5.17 -13.67
CA ASP A 82 -3.14 6.10 -14.77
C ASP A 82 -2.23 7.34 -14.75
N LEU A 83 -1.05 7.18 -14.19
CA LEU A 83 -0.02 8.21 -14.11
C LEU A 83 1.27 7.68 -14.75
N THR A 84 1.80 8.40 -15.72
CA THR A 84 3.12 8.05 -16.24
C THR A 84 4.21 8.42 -15.23
N PRO A 85 5.22 7.56 -15.04
CA PRO A 85 6.35 7.92 -14.17
C PRO A 85 7.05 9.22 -14.55
N LEU A 86 6.93 9.65 -15.81
CA LEU A 86 7.49 10.93 -16.26
C LEU A 86 6.85 12.13 -15.57
N SER A 87 5.66 11.97 -15.01
CA SER A 87 4.92 13.05 -14.32
C SER A 87 5.14 13.07 -12.82
N MET A 88 5.89 12.11 -12.28
CA MET A 88 6.16 12.11 -10.84
C MET A 88 7.26 13.09 -10.47
N VAL A 89 7.30 13.46 -9.18
CA VAL A 89 8.33 14.34 -8.64
C VAL A 89 9.72 13.66 -8.78
N PRO A 90 10.77 14.39 -9.14
CA PRO A 90 12.11 13.80 -9.22
C PRO A 90 12.59 13.26 -7.88
N VAL A 91 13.31 12.14 -7.93
CA VAL A 91 13.94 11.51 -6.77
C VAL A 91 15.45 11.47 -6.94
N ALA A 92 16.16 11.45 -5.81
CA ALA A 92 17.62 11.46 -5.83
C ALA A 92 18.23 10.09 -6.14
N GLY A 93 17.55 9.00 -5.76
CA GLY A 93 18.10 7.65 -5.90
C GLY A 93 17.10 6.66 -6.49
N TYR A 94 17.63 5.62 -7.14
CA TYR A 94 16.79 4.61 -7.79
C TYR A 94 15.88 3.86 -6.81
N LYS A 95 16.30 3.74 -5.55
CA LYS A 95 15.54 3.00 -4.53
C LYS A 95 14.21 3.66 -4.19
N ASP A 96 14.07 4.96 -4.46
CA ASP A 96 12.88 5.72 -4.12
C ASP A 96 11.84 5.77 -5.24
N THR A 97 12.18 5.25 -6.42
CA THR A 97 11.33 5.46 -7.62
C THR A 97 9.93 4.88 -7.46
N THR A 98 9.81 3.64 -6.99
CA THR A 98 8.50 3.00 -6.84
C THR A 98 7.66 3.67 -5.75
N ASP A 99 8.28 3.98 -4.62
CA ASP A 99 7.57 4.62 -3.50
C ASP A 99 7.11 6.03 -3.87
N CYS A 100 7.96 6.79 -4.54
CA CYS A 100 7.59 8.12 -5.04
C CYS A 100 6.45 8.03 -6.07
N TYR A 101 6.47 7.01 -6.92
CA TYR A 101 5.38 6.79 -7.86
C TYR A 101 4.05 6.55 -7.12
N LEU A 102 4.07 5.71 -6.08
CA LEU A 102 2.86 5.43 -5.29
C LEU A 102 2.33 6.69 -4.61
N VAL A 103 3.18 7.52 -4.07
CA VAL A 103 2.78 8.79 -3.48
C VAL A 103 2.16 9.71 -4.54
N SER A 104 2.78 9.78 -5.71
CA SER A 104 2.29 10.60 -6.83
C SER A 104 0.94 10.10 -7.33
N LEU A 105 0.76 8.79 -7.41
CA LEU A 105 -0.51 8.18 -7.80
C LEU A 105 -1.60 8.47 -6.77
N ALA A 106 -1.30 8.30 -5.49
CA ALA A 106 -2.23 8.62 -4.42
C ALA A 106 -2.68 10.08 -4.50
N ARG A 107 -1.71 10.98 -4.66
CA ARG A 107 -1.99 12.42 -4.79
C ARG A 107 -2.91 12.71 -5.97
N LYS A 108 -2.67 12.10 -7.13
CA LYS A 108 -3.54 12.27 -8.30
C LYS A 108 -4.98 11.92 -7.99
N HIS A 109 -5.20 10.90 -7.18
CA HIS A 109 -6.54 10.41 -6.83
C HIS A 109 -7.06 10.99 -5.52
N SER A 110 -6.41 12.03 -4.99
CA SER A 110 -6.80 12.68 -3.72
C SER A 110 -6.77 11.73 -2.53
N CYS A 111 -5.85 10.77 -2.56
CA CYS A 111 -5.59 9.82 -1.48
C CYS A 111 -4.27 10.15 -0.80
N LYS A 112 -4.08 9.60 0.40
CA LYS A 112 -2.79 9.60 1.07
C LYS A 112 -2.26 8.19 1.16
N LEU A 113 -0.95 8.03 1.01
CA LEU A 113 -0.29 6.75 1.20
C LEU A 113 -0.14 6.50 2.71
N ALA A 114 -0.68 5.40 3.19
CA ALA A 114 -0.43 4.94 4.56
C ALA A 114 0.75 3.98 4.54
N THR A 115 1.73 4.20 5.39
CA THR A 115 2.95 3.38 5.39
C THR A 115 3.55 3.28 6.78
N LEU A 116 4.26 2.17 7.02
CA LEU A 116 5.09 1.96 8.22
C LEU A 116 6.55 2.36 7.97
N ASP A 117 6.91 2.71 6.74
CA ASP A 117 8.29 2.95 6.33
C ASP A 117 8.74 4.37 6.69
N GLU A 118 9.67 4.47 7.64
CA GLU A 118 10.18 5.76 8.11
C GLU A 118 10.91 6.54 7.00
N GLY A 119 11.52 5.84 6.05
CA GLY A 119 12.16 6.47 4.91
C GLY A 119 11.17 7.22 4.01
N ILE A 120 10.00 6.64 3.82
CA ILE A 120 8.93 7.30 3.04
C ILE A 120 8.33 8.45 3.85
N LEU A 121 8.07 8.22 5.15
CA LEU A 121 7.46 9.23 6.02
C LEU A 121 8.31 10.50 6.12
N GLY A 122 9.64 10.38 6.07
CA GLY A 122 10.55 11.52 6.14
C GLY A 122 11.00 12.06 4.80
N ALA A 123 10.55 11.51 3.67
CA ALA A 123 11.01 11.91 2.36
C ALA A 123 10.40 13.27 1.94
N PRO A 124 11.20 14.20 1.39
CA PRO A 124 10.67 15.50 0.94
C PRO A 124 9.59 15.37 -0.12
N TRP A 125 9.72 14.39 -1.03
CA TRP A 125 8.74 14.17 -2.10
C TRP A 125 7.42 13.56 -1.60
N ALA A 126 7.35 13.15 -0.33
CA ALA A 126 6.16 12.55 0.27
C ALA A 126 5.38 13.52 1.15
N GLU A 127 5.93 14.69 1.45
CA GLU A 127 5.37 15.62 2.43
C GLU A 127 3.91 15.97 2.13
N GLY A 128 3.05 15.80 3.15
CA GLY A 128 1.63 16.11 3.05
C GLY A 128 0.78 14.98 2.44
N TRP A 129 1.40 13.94 1.89
CA TRP A 129 0.68 12.88 1.19
C TRP A 129 0.94 11.47 1.74
N VAL A 130 1.60 11.40 2.90
CA VAL A 130 1.87 10.14 3.59
C VAL A 130 1.55 10.28 5.07
N PHE A 131 1.21 9.18 5.70
CA PHE A 131 1.01 9.16 7.15
C PHE A 131 1.26 7.75 7.70
N HIS A 132 1.59 7.71 9.00
CA HIS A 132 1.73 6.45 9.72
C HIS A 132 0.38 6.13 10.37
N PRO A 133 -0.20 4.94 10.12
CA PRO A 133 -1.58 4.66 10.56
C PRO A 133 -1.75 4.57 12.08
N PHE A 134 -0.66 4.40 12.82
CA PHE A 134 -0.69 4.21 14.28
C PHE A 134 -0.15 5.40 15.05
N ARG A 135 0.03 6.54 14.41
CA ARG A 135 0.54 7.76 15.06
C ARG A 135 -0.38 8.94 14.83
#